data_b149accf2704abe03d6f8df5d06c6cd6
#
_entry.id   b149accf2704abe03d6f8df5d06c6cd6
#
_cell.length_a   1.000
_cell.length_b   1.000
_cell.length_c   1.000
_cell.angle_alpha   90.00
_cell.angle_beta   90.00
_cell.angle_gamma   90.00
#
_symmetry.space_group_name_H-M   'P 1'
#
loop_
_entity.id
_entity.type
_entity.pdbx_description
1 polymer ?
#
loop_
_entity_poly.entity_id
_entity_poly.type
_entity_poly.pdbx_seq_one_letter_code
_entity_poly.pdbx_strand_id
1 'polypeptide(L)'
;MHRFARPGVPKYVAMRDAIAHAIASGEWPEQARLPTESEYVAGLPLSLGTVQRALRALADEGIITRRQGQGSFVAPRRSGQMHAPLHCRFLNDSGSGYLPVYPQILARFDEARQGAWSSHLRAARVVCIERVLRIGSEFRVFGRFWFDPARLPALAALPFRKLSGENFKDIIWRESHQSVGRISQLLSTVALPSDACRVLRMRRGTRGQLLEISAHVGRDSPIYYQELYIPPNRRRLHLAADGRDPGLATTTR
;
A
#
# COMPACT_ATOMS: atom_id res chain seq x y z
N MET A 1 5.61 -11.30 16.86
CA MET A 1 4.33 -10.62 17.16
C MET A 1 4.46 -9.43 18.13
N HIS A 2 5.28 -9.51 19.18
CA HIS A 2 5.47 -8.38 20.15
C HIS A 2 5.86 -7.03 19.50
N ARG A 3 6.62 -7.04 18.39
CA ARG A 3 7.01 -5.82 17.65
C ARG A 3 5.82 -5.09 16.97
N PHE A 4 4.71 -5.78 16.75
CA PHE A 4 3.52 -5.25 16.08
C PHE A 4 2.38 -4.93 17.06
N ALA A 5 2.43 -5.47 18.28
CA ALA A 5 1.48 -5.16 19.34
C ALA A 5 1.82 -3.81 19.97
N ARG A 6 0.93 -2.80 19.81
CA ARG A 6 1.10 -1.46 20.33
C ARG A 6 -0.19 -0.98 20.99
N PRO A 7 -0.12 -0.12 22.02
CA PRO A 7 -1.31 0.52 22.57
C PRO A 7 -2.11 1.24 21.45
N GLY A 8 -3.41 0.97 21.40
CA GLY A 8 -4.31 1.57 20.40
C GLY A 8 -4.39 0.86 19.05
N VAL A 9 -3.53 -0.14 18.76
CA VAL A 9 -3.62 -0.96 17.54
C VAL A 9 -4.46 -2.20 17.83
N PRO A 10 -5.55 -2.47 17.08
CA PRO A 10 -6.33 -3.68 17.23
C PRO A 10 -5.47 -4.95 17.04
N LYS A 11 -5.67 -5.97 17.88
CA LYS A 11 -4.87 -7.19 17.87
C LYS A 11 -4.83 -7.89 16.50
N TYR A 12 -5.94 -7.88 15.74
CA TYR A 12 -5.98 -8.47 14.39
C TYR A 12 -5.11 -7.71 13.39
N VAL A 13 -5.00 -6.37 13.52
CA VAL A 13 -4.10 -5.55 12.67
C VAL A 13 -2.65 -5.89 12.99
N ALA A 14 -2.29 -5.96 14.26
CA ALA A 14 -0.93 -6.35 14.67
C ALA A 14 -0.55 -7.74 14.15
N MET A 15 -1.46 -8.71 14.19
CA MET A 15 -1.23 -10.05 13.64
C MET A 15 -1.11 -10.02 12.11
N ARG A 16 -2.02 -9.32 11.42
CA ARG A 16 -1.96 -9.13 9.95
C ARG A 16 -0.60 -8.57 9.54
N ASP A 17 -0.17 -7.49 10.19
CA ASP A 17 1.09 -6.81 9.86
C ASP A 17 2.31 -7.70 10.14
N ALA A 18 2.27 -8.50 11.21
CA ALA A 18 3.32 -9.46 11.51
C ALA A 18 3.44 -10.53 10.42
N ILE A 19 2.32 -11.12 9.99
CA ILE A 19 2.31 -12.13 8.93
C ILE A 19 2.72 -11.52 7.59
N ALA A 20 2.18 -10.36 7.24
CA ALA A 20 2.55 -9.65 6.00
C ALA A 20 4.06 -9.34 5.96
N HIS A 21 4.63 -8.95 7.09
CA HIS A 21 6.08 -8.68 7.20
C HIS A 21 6.90 -9.96 7.02
N ALA A 22 6.54 -11.06 7.69
CA ALA A 22 7.22 -12.34 7.56
C ALA A 22 7.20 -12.86 6.11
N ILE A 23 6.08 -12.67 5.40
CA ILE A 23 5.99 -12.99 3.97
C ILE A 23 6.88 -12.05 3.13
N ALA A 24 6.86 -10.75 3.40
CA ALA A 24 7.65 -9.77 2.67
C ALA A 24 9.16 -9.95 2.89
N SER A 25 9.59 -10.38 4.09
CA SER A 25 10.99 -10.68 4.42
C SER A 25 11.47 -12.04 3.86
N GLY A 26 10.56 -12.85 3.30
CA GLY A 26 10.89 -14.17 2.77
C GLY A 26 10.94 -15.29 3.83
N GLU A 27 10.57 -15.02 5.07
CA GLU A 27 10.45 -16.05 6.12
C GLU A 27 9.43 -17.11 5.74
N TRP A 28 8.33 -16.69 5.07
CA TRP A 28 7.41 -17.59 4.38
C TRP A 28 7.51 -17.39 2.87
N PRO A 29 8.08 -18.37 2.14
CA PRO A 29 8.19 -18.28 0.69
C PRO A 29 6.82 -18.37 0.01
N GLU A 30 6.80 -18.06 -1.28
CA GLU A 30 5.60 -18.20 -2.10
C GLU A 30 5.02 -19.62 -2.02
N GLN A 31 3.70 -19.71 -1.99
CA GLN A 31 2.93 -20.95 -1.86
C GLN A 31 3.18 -21.72 -0.55
N ALA A 32 3.99 -21.22 0.38
CA ALA A 32 4.12 -21.80 1.69
C ALA A 32 2.75 -21.86 2.39
N ARG A 33 2.47 -22.95 3.05
CA ARG A 33 1.28 -23.09 3.90
C ARG A 33 1.49 -22.33 5.20
N LEU A 34 0.55 -21.48 5.54
CA LEU A 34 0.51 -20.80 6.83
C LEU A 34 -0.04 -21.74 7.91
N PRO A 35 0.30 -21.52 9.17
CA PRO A 35 -0.35 -22.22 10.28
C PRO A 35 -1.87 -22.08 10.22
N THR A 36 -2.56 -23.10 10.67
CA THR A 36 -4.02 -23.10 10.77
C THR A 36 -4.52 -22.11 11.82
N GLU A 37 -5.80 -21.75 11.75
CA GLU A 37 -6.42 -20.88 12.74
C GLU A 37 -6.25 -21.43 14.17
N SER A 38 -6.36 -22.74 14.33
CA SER A 38 -6.19 -23.43 15.62
C SER A 38 -4.74 -23.38 16.12
N GLU A 39 -3.76 -23.57 15.23
CA GLU A 39 -2.34 -23.48 15.57
C GLU A 39 -1.96 -22.04 15.98
N TYR A 40 -2.51 -21.02 15.31
CA TYR A 40 -2.31 -19.63 15.72
C TYR A 40 -2.91 -19.35 17.11
N VAL A 41 -4.11 -19.87 17.40
CA VAL A 41 -4.76 -19.71 18.71
C VAL A 41 -3.98 -20.44 19.80
N ALA A 42 -3.45 -21.62 19.52
CA ALA A 42 -2.63 -22.39 20.47
C ALA A 42 -1.28 -21.70 20.78
N GLY A 43 -0.68 -21.04 19.76
CA GLY A 43 0.65 -20.42 19.90
C GLY A 43 0.64 -18.93 20.29
N LEU A 44 -0.50 -18.25 20.26
CA LEU A 44 -0.59 -16.81 20.47
C LEU A 44 -1.76 -16.45 21.41
N PRO A 45 -1.62 -15.43 22.27
CA PRO A 45 -2.68 -14.97 23.17
C PRO A 45 -3.77 -14.19 22.41
N LEU A 46 -4.38 -14.83 21.41
CA LEU A 46 -5.40 -14.27 20.52
C LEU A 46 -6.65 -15.15 20.49
N SER A 47 -7.81 -14.51 20.38
CA SER A 47 -9.05 -15.26 20.13
C SER A 47 -9.13 -15.73 18.67
N LEU A 48 -9.89 -16.81 18.44
CA LEU A 48 -10.15 -17.34 17.09
C LEU A 48 -10.69 -16.26 16.14
N GLY A 49 -11.65 -15.44 16.59
CA GLY A 49 -12.19 -14.33 15.78
C GLY A 49 -11.15 -13.28 15.40
N THR A 50 -10.15 -13.03 16.28
CA THR A 50 -9.02 -12.14 15.96
C THR A 50 -8.13 -12.73 14.87
N VAL A 51 -7.83 -14.03 14.95
CA VAL A 51 -7.03 -14.76 13.95
C VAL A 51 -7.76 -14.79 12.61
N GLN A 52 -9.04 -15.16 12.62
CA GLN A 52 -9.87 -15.19 11.41
C GLN A 52 -9.94 -13.84 10.70
N ARG A 53 -10.10 -12.75 11.47
CA ARG A 53 -10.13 -11.39 10.93
C ARG A 53 -8.79 -10.98 10.32
N ALA A 54 -7.67 -11.36 10.95
CA ALA A 54 -6.34 -11.10 10.40
C ALA A 54 -6.08 -11.86 9.10
N LEU A 55 -6.41 -13.16 9.06
CA LEU A 55 -6.24 -13.99 7.86
C LEU A 55 -7.19 -13.56 6.73
N ARG A 56 -8.41 -13.13 7.06
CA ARG A 56 -9.35 -12.58 6.07
C ARG A 56 -8.76 -11.30 5.45
N ALA A 57 -8.28 -10.37 6.26
CA ALA A 57 -7.65 -9.14 5.76
C ALA A 57 -6.46 -9.43 4.84
N LEU A 58 -5.61 -10.41 5.18
CA LEU A 58 -4.51 -10.85 4.32
C LEU A 58 -4.98 -11.44 2.99
N ALA A 59 -6.08 -12.19 3.00
CA ALA A 59 -6.67 -12.76 1.78
C ALA A 59 -7.29 -11.66 0.91
N ASP A 60 -8.02 -10.72 1.51
CA ASP A 60 -8.61 -9.56 0.82
C ASP A 60 -7.52 -8.66 0.21
N GLU A 61 -6.37 -8.56 0.87
CA GLU A 61 -5.18 -7.87 0.36
C GLU A 61 -4.43 -8.69 -0.72
N GLY A 62 -4.82 -9.93 -0.99
CA GLY A 62 -4.16 -10.82 -1.94
C GLY A 62 -2.76 -11.27 -1.50
N ILE A 63 -2.44 -11.15 -0.22
CA ILE A 63 -1.17 -11.59 0.39
C ILE A 63 -1.16 -13.10 0.56
N ILE A 64 -2.32 -13.65 0.88
CA ILE A 64 -2.54 -15.08 1.00
C ILE A 64 -3.72 -15.53 0.14
N THR A 65 -3.77 -16.81 -0.17
CA THR A 65 -4.94 -17.48 -0.77
C THR A 65 -5.52 -18.48 0.22
N ARG A 66 -6.83 -18.45 0.40
CA ARG A 66 -7.54 -19.46 1.23
C ARG A 66 -8.07 -20.56 0.32
N ARG A 67 -7.74 -21.80 0.63
CA ARG A 67 -8.25 -22.98 -0.08
C ARG A 67 -9.14 -23.76 0.87
N GLN A 68 -10.40 -23.95 0.49
CA GLN A 68 -11.37 -24.65 1.32
C GLN A 68 -10.85 -26.05 1.70
N GLY A 69 -10.88 -26.39 2.98
CA GLY A 69 -10.39 -27.65 3.53
C GLY A 69 -8.86 -27.81 3.56
N GLN A 70 -8.10 -26.96 2.87
CA GLN A 70 -6.65 -27.08 2.77
C GLN A 70 -5.87 -26.04 3.62
N GLY A 71 -6.52 -24.93 3.97
CA GLY A 71 -5.91 -23.85 4.76
C GLY A 71 -5.55 -22.61 3.97
N SER A 72 -4.65 -21.81 4.54
CA SER A 72 -4.16 -20.56 3.95
C SER A 72 -2.73 -20.74 3.42
N PHE A 73 -2.45 -20.16 2.26
CA PHE A 73 -1.16 -20.25 1.59
C PHE A 73 -0.68 -18.85 1.19
N VAL A 74 0.63 -18.62 1.21
CA VAL A 74 1.21 -17.40 0.66
C VAL A 74 0.86 -17.30 -0.83
N ALA A 75 0.30 -16.17 -1.24
CA ALA A 75 -0.08 -15.97 -2.64
C ALA A 75 1.16 -15.92 -3.54
N PRO A 76 1.11 -16.52 -4.75
CA PRO A 76 2.20 -16.42 -5.69
C PRO A 76 2.38 -14.97 -6.15
N ARG A 77 3.61 -14.46 -6.15
CA ARG A 77 3.95 -13.12 -6.63
C ARG A 77 4.23 -13.18 -8.13
N ARG A 78 3.60 -12.32 -8.88
CA ARG A 78 4.05 -12.06 -10.25
C ARG A 78 5.25 -11.13 -10.19
N SER A 79 6.29 -11.41 -10.99
CA SER A 79 7.50 -10.57 -11.02
C SER A 79 7.14 -9.08 -11.16
N GLY A 80 7.68 -8.25 -10.27
CA GLY A 80 7.43 -6.81 -10.22
C GLY A 80 6.07 -6.38 -9.62
N GLN A 81 5.23 -7.32 -9.15
CA GLN A 81 3.97 -6.97 -8.50
C GLN A 81 4.21 -6.41 -7.09
N MET A 82 3.62 -5.24 -6.82
CA MET A 82 3.59 -4.66 -5.47
C MET A 82 2.74 -5.52 -4.55
N HIS A 83 3.28 -5.87 -3.39
CA HIS A 83 2.55 -6.58 -2.36
C HIS A 83 1.66 -5.64 -1.56
N ALA A 84 0.40 -6.00 -1.35
CA ALA A 84 -0.55 -5.27 -0.50
C ALA A 84 -0.50 -3.74 -0.68
N PRO A 85 -0.86 -3.19 -1.83
CA PRO A 85 -0.82 -1.75 -2.06
C PRO A 85 -1.71 -1.04 -1.02
N LEU A 86 -1.18 0.00 -0.37
CA LEU A 86 -1.96 0.80 0.57
C LEU A 86 -2.96 1.71 -0.15
N HIS A 87 -2.58 2.15 -1.35
CA HIS A 87 -3.39 2.96 -2.26
C HIS A 87 -3.50 2.24 -3.61
N CYS A 88 -4.28 2.76 -4.53
CA CYS A 88 -4.56 2.10 -5.82
C CYS A 88 -5.23 0.73 -5.71
N ARG A 89 -6.13 0.57 -4.75
CA ARG A 89 -6.93 -0.63 -4.56
C ARG A 89 -8.13 -0.62 -5.51
N PHE A 90 -7.89 -0.91 -6.78
CA PHE A 90 -8.96 -1.02 -7.78
C PHE A 90 -9.57 -2.41 -7.72
N LEU A 91 -10.90 -2.48 -7.57
CA LEU A 91 -11.62 -3.75 -7.48
C LEU A 91 -11.55 -4.51 -8.80
N ASN A 92 -11.41 -5.83 -8.71
CA ASN A 92 -11.53 -6.75 -9.83
C ASN A 92 -13.00 -6.90 -10.26
N ASP A 93 -13.27 -7.70 -11.31
CA ASP A 93 -14.62 -7.89 -11.86
C ASP A 93 -15.59 -8.52 -10.86
N SER A 94 -15.12 -9.44 -10.02
CA SER A 94 -15.95 -10.07 -9.00
C SER A 94 -16.24 -9.14 -7.81
N GLY A 95 -15.52 -8.03 -7.66
CA GLY A 95 -15.60 -7.15 -6.49
C GLY A 95 -15.06 -7.75 -5.19
N SER A 96 -14.52 -8.97 -5.24
CA SER A 96 -14.03 -9.72 -4.07
C SER A 96 -12.53 -9.56 -3.82
N GLY A 97 -11.83 -8.80 -4.67
CA GLY A 97 -10.39 -8.56 -4.56
C GLY A 97 -9.95 -7.37 -5.40
N TYR A 98 -8.65 -7.13 -5.43
CA TYR A 98 -8.06 -6.00 -6.12
C TYR A 98 -7.25 -6.43 -7.34
N LEU A 99 -7.21 -5.54 -8.34
CA LEU A 99 -6.30 -5.70 -9.46
C LEU A 99 -4.84 -5.60 -8.99
N PRO A 100 -3.94 -6.41 -9.57
CA PRO A 100 -2.52 -6.34 -9.22
C PRO A 100 -1.90 -5.01 -9.65
N VAL A 101 -0.99 -4.49 -8.83
CA VAL A 101 -0.28 -3.23 -9.07
C VAL A 101 1.20 -3.51 -9.32
N TYR A 102 1.73 -2.94 -10.41
CA TYR A 102 3.12 -3.10 -10.81
C TYR A 102 3.79 -1.72 -10.86
N PRO A 103 4.54 -1.30 -9.82
CA PRO A 103 5.22 -0.02 -9.80
C PRO A 103 6.50 -0.06 -10.62
N GLN A 104 6.75 1.04 -11.31
CA GLN A 104 7.99 1.33 -11.99
C GLN A 104 8.44 2.74 -11.62
N ILE A 105 9.66 2.88 -11.12
CA ILE A 105 10.25 4.18 -10.81
C ILE A 105 10.69 4.85 -12.11
N LEU A 106 10.33 6.11 -12.26
CA LEU A 106 10.69 6.95 -13.41
C LEU A 106 11.84 7.90 -13.09
N ALA A 107 11.73 8.58 -11.94
CA ALA A 107 12.68 9.58 -11.52
C ALA A 107 12.75 9.69 -10.00
N ARG A 108 13.85 10.21 -9.48
CA ARG A 108 14.03 10.65 -8.10
C ARG A 108 14.89 11.91 -8.11
N PHE A 109 14.42 12.95 -7.46
CA PHE A 109 15.09 14.26 -7.46
C PHE A 109 14.79 15.04 -6.17
N ASP A 110 15.66 15.99 -5.86
CA ASP A 110 15.40 16.98 -4.82
C ASP A 110 14.31 17.95 -5.28
N GLU A 111 13.27 18.11 -4.47
CA GLU A 111 12.16 19.00 -4.79
C GLU A 111 12.44 20.41 -4.23
N ALA A 112 12.74 21.33 -5.12
CA ALA A 112 13.05 22.71 -4.76
C ALA A 112 11.82 23.63 -4.68
N ARG A 113 10.69 23.20 -5.27
CA ARG A 113 9.45 23.99 -5.29
C ARG A 113 8.69 23.83 -3.97
N GLN A 114 7.78 24.76 -3.73
CA GLN A 114 6.83 24.66 -2.63
C GLN A 114 5.50 24.06 -3.14
N GLY A 115 4.84 23.32 -2.26
CA GLY A 115 3.55 22.70 -2.57
C GLY A 115 2.88 22.15 -1.31
N ALA A 116 1.78 21.42 -1.47
CA ALA A 116 1.04 20.84 -0.35
C ALA A 116 1.92 19.92 0.54
N TRP A 117 2.90 19.22 -0.06
CA TRP A 117 3.88 18.42 0.66
C TRP A 117 4.74 19.24 1.64
N SER A 118 5.04 20.51 1.33
CA SER A 118 5.91 21.35 2.16
C SER A 118 5.29 21.64 3.52
N SER A 119 4.00 21.99 3.54
CA SER A 119 3.26 22.26 4.78
C SER A 119 3.04 20.98 5.59
N HIS A 120 2.90 19.84 4.92
CA HIS A 120 2.73 18.54 5.58
C HIS A 120 4.04 18.02 6.18
N LEU A 121 5.11 17.92 5.36
CA LEU A 121 6.39 17.32 5.77
C LEU A 121 7.20 18.21 6.71
N ARG A 122 7.16 19.54 6.52
CA ARG A 122 7.93 20.52 7.30
C ARG A 122 9.42 20.17 7.39
N ALA A 123 9.97 19.61 6.32
CA ALA A 123 11.34 19.17 6.22
C ALA A 123 12.21 20.22 5.54
N ALA A 124 13.47 20.32 5.97
CA ALA A 124 14.45 21.24 5.34
C ALA A 124 14.81 20.80 3.91
N ARG A 125 14.77 19.49 3.65
CA ARG A 125 15.00 18.90 2.34
C ARG A 125 13.87 17.92 2.04
N VAL A 126 13.37 17.96 0.81
CA VAL A 126 12.32 17.05 0.35
C VAL A 126 12.80 16.37 -0.93
N VAL A 127 12.65 15.07 -0.99
CA VAL A 127 12.89 14.28 -2.21
C VAL A 127 11.56 13.82 -2.78
N CYS A 128 11.42 13.93 -4.09
CA CYS A 128 10.29 13.40 -4.85
C CYS A 128 10.71 12.14 -5.62
N ILE A 129 9.90 11.10 -5.54
CA ILE A 129 9.98 9.93 -6.43
C ILE A 129 8.76 9.93 -7.35
N GLU A 130 9.02 10.00 -8.66
CA GLU A 130 8.00 9.79 -9.70
C GLU A 130 7.95 8.31 -10.09
N ARG A 131 6.74 7.77 -10.18
CA ARG A 131 6.52 6.37 -10.56
C ARG A 131 5.26 6.19 -11.38
N VAL A 132 5.25 5.16 -12.21
CA VAL A 132 4.04 4.62 -12.85
C VAL A 132 3.62 3.38 -12.10
N LEU A 133 2.34 3.30 -11.81
CA LEU A 133 1.68 2.12 -11.24
C LEU A 133 0.81 1.52 -12.33
N ARG A 134 1.20 0.39 -12.89
CA ARG A 134 0.38 -0.34 -13.85
C ARG A 134 -0.64 -1.18 -13.08
N ILE A 135 -1.92 -0.95 -13.35
CA ILE A 135 -3.05 -1.62 -12.72
C ILE A 135 -3.50 -2.76 -13.62
N GLY A 136 -3.16 -3.98 -13.23
CA GLY A 136 -3.38 -5.16 -14.08
C GLY A 136 -2.75 -4.97 -15.46
N SER A 137 -3.51 -5.31 -16.51
CA SER A 137 -3.21 -5.00 -17.92
C SER A 137 -4.01 -3.81 -18.46
N GLU A 138 -4.79 -3.11 -17.61
CA GLU A 138 -5.86 -2.23 -18.05
C GLU A 138 -5.42 -0.77 -18.23
N PHE A 139 -4.80 -0.19 -17.20
CA PHE A 139 -4.41 1.22 -17.25
C PHE A 139 -3.20 1.48 -16.34
N ARG A 140 -2.75 2.73 -16.35
CA ARG A 140 -1.62 3.20 -15.55
C ARG A 140 -2.07 4.37 -14.69
N VAL A 141 -1.49 4.50 -13.51
CA VAL A 141 -1.60 5.65 -12.62
C VAL A 141 -0.22 6.29 -12.52
N PHE A 142 -0.14 7.60 -12.65
CA PHE A 142 1.10 8.33 -12.41
C PHE A 142 1.12 8.80 -10.96
N GLY A 143 2.21 8.54 -10.26
CA GLY A 143 2.35 8.88 -8.84
C GLY A 143 3.60 9.71 -8.57
N ARG A 144 3.45 10.70 -7.69
CA ARG A 144 4.51 11.45 -7.06
C ARG A 144 4.50 11.19 -5.58
N PHE A 145 5.65 10.92 -5.02
CA PHE A 145 5.82 10.57 -3.62
C PHE A 145 6.91 11.43 -3.00
N TRP A 146 6.53 12.33 -2.10
CA TRP A 146 7.44 13.25 -1.42
C TRP A 146 7.71 12.79 0.00
N PHE A 147 8.96 12.88 0.41
CA PHE A 147 9.40 12.49 1.74
C PHE A 147 10.67 13.24 2.17
N ASP A 148 10.93 13.22 3.47
CA ASP A 148 12.18 13.71 4.06
C ASP A 148 13.26 12.62 3.95
N PRO A 149 14.35 12.85 3.19
CA PRO A 149 15.43 11.87 3.03
C PRO A 149 16.19 11.57 4.34
N ALA A 150 16.17 12.48 5.31
CA ALA A 150 16.76 12.22 6.63
C ALA A 150 15.96 11.18 7.42
N ARG A 151 14.65 11.08 7.16
CA ARG A 151 13.77 10.10 7.80
C ARG A 151 13.65 8.78 7.07
N LEU A 152 13.86 8.79 5.75
CA LEU A 152 13.74 7.62 4.87
C LEU A 152 14.97 7.51 3.95
N PRO A 153 16.18 7.30 4.52
CA PRO A 153 17.43 7.28 3.76
C PRO A 153 17.48 6.15 2.72
N ALA A 154 16.86 4.99 2.97
CA ALA A 154 16.81 3.92 1.97
C ALA A 154 16.01 4.33 0.72
N LEU A 155 14.88 5.02 0.87
CA LEU A 155 14.14 5.56 -0.28
C LEU A 155 14.96 6.59 -1.06
N ALA A 156 15.81 7.34 -0.37
CA ALA A 156 16.69 8.33 -0.99
C ALA A 156 17.89 7.71 -1.72
N ALA A 157 18.41 6.57 -1.26
CA ALA A 157 19.66 5.98 -1.73
C ALA A 157 19.50 4.73 -2.60
N LEU A 158 18.49 3.88 -2.38
CA LEU A 158 18.35 2.61 -3.09
C LEU A 158 18.24 2.78 -4.61
N PRO A 159 18.89 1.91 -5.39
CA PRO A 159 18.76 1.90 -6.85
C PRO A 159 17.32 1.67 -7.30
N PHE A 160 16.92 2.25 -8.41
CA PHE A 160 15.55 2.16 -8.96
C PHE A 160 15.08 0.71 -9.15
N ARG A 161 15.97 -0.17 -9.61
CA ARG A 161 15.66 -1.60 -9.78
C ARG A 161 15.26 -2.29 -8.47
N LYS A 162 15.78 -1.82 -7.32
CA LYS A 162 15.43 -2.33 -5.99
C LYS A 162 14.16 -1.69 -5.43
N LEU A 163 13.83 -0.48 -5.88
CA LEU A 163 12.59 0.20 -5.50
C LEU A 163 11.40 -0.23 -6.36
N SER A 164 11.65 -0.67 -7.61
CA SER A 164 10.60 -1.16 -8.50
C SER A 164 10.03 -2.48 -7.97
N GLY A 165 8.71 -2.56 -7.87
CA GLY A 165 8.01 -3.70 -7.26
C GLY A 165 7.86 -3.60 -5.73
N GLU A 166 8.61 -2.74 -5.06
CA GLU A 166 8.51 -2.56 -3.61
C GLU A 166 7.28 -1.72 -3.22
N ASN A 167 6.70 -2.09 -2.09
CA ASN A 167 5.75 -1.23 -1.41
C ASN A 167 6.51 -0.33 -0.43
N PHE A 168 6.44 0.97 -0.63
CA PHE A 168 7.18 1.92 0.21
C PHE A 168 6.78 1.86 1.68
N LYS A 169 5.56 1.39 2.02
CA LYS A 169 5.19 1.15 3.42
C LYS A 169 6.10 0.14 4.12
N ASP A 170 6.59 -0.86 3.37
CA ASP A 170 7.47 -1.90 3.92
C ASP A 170 8.88 -1.34 4.14
N ILE A 171 9.33 -0.43 3.27
CA ILE A 171 10.57 0.32 3.48
C ILE A 171 10.42 1.26 4.69
N ILE A 172 9.32 2.02 4.77
CA ILE A 172 9.03 2.89 5.91
C ILE A 172 9.06 2.10 7.22
N TRP A 173 8.42 0.93 7.24
CA TRP A 173 8.45 0.05 8.41
C TRP A 173 9.88 -0.38 8.77
N ARG A 174 10.67 -0.83 7.81
CA ARG A 174 12.06 -1.28 8.04
C ARG A 174 12.95 -0.17 8.61
N GLU A 175 12.75 1.07 8.17
CA GLU A 175 13.56 2.21 8.59
C GLU A 175 13.08 2.86 9.88
N SER A 176 11.78 3.10 10.00
CA SER A 176 11.19 3.81 11.15
C SER A 176 10.80 2.89 12.31
N HIS A 177 10.73 1.57 12.07
CA HIS A 177 10.12 0.58 12.97
C HIS A 177 8.69 0.96 13.40
N GLN A 178 8.01 1.76 12.56
CA GLN A 178 6.66 2.22 12.80
C GLN A 178 5.78 1.98 11.57
N SER A 179 4.59 1.45 11.78
CA SER A 179 3.59 1.33 10.73
C SER A 179 3.04 2.70 10.35
N VAL A 180 2.74 2.89 9.08
CA VAL A 180 1.92 4.02 8.64
C VAL A 180 0.56 3.91 9.35
N GLY A 181 0.24 4.90 10.16
CA GLY A 181 -0.94 4.91 11.02
C GLY A 181 -2.06 5.77 10.44
N ARG A 182 -2.04 7.08 10.74
CA ARG A 182 -3.04 8.01 10.24
C ARG A 182 -2.78 8.37 8.77
N ILE A 183 -3.81 8.21 7.94
CA ILE A 183 -3.79 8.56 6.52
C ILE A 183 -5.00 9.46 6.25
N SER A 184 -4.76 10.62 5.63
CA SER A 184 -5.80 11.46 5.04
C SER A 184 -5.76 11.31 3.54
N GLN A 185 -6.92 11.19 2.93
CA GLN A 185 -7.09 11.04 1.48
C GLN A 185 -8.10 12.04 0.97
N LEU A 186 -7.70 12.84 -0.01
CA LEU A 186 -8.57 13.79 -0.70
C LEU A 186 -8.65 13.39 -2.16
N LEU A 187 -9.86 13.18 -2.67
CA LEU A 187 -10.11 12.83 -4.07
C LEU A 187 -10.80 13.99 -4.78
N SER A 188 -10.20 14.44 -5.87
CA SER A 188 -10.76 15.51 -6.70
C SER A 188 -10.73 15.14 -8.19
N THR A 189 -11.62 15.74 -8.98
CA THR A 189 -11.60 15.61 -10.44
C THR A 189 -10.91 16.84 -11.04
N VAL A 190 -9.79 16.61 -11.72
CA VAL A 190 -8.90 17.66 -12.25
C VAL A 190 -8.63 17.48 -13.74
N ALA A 191 -8.20 18.54 -14.41
CA ALA A 191 -7.46 18.39 -15.65
C ALA A 191 -6.07 17.81 -15.31
N LEU A 192 -5.73 16.66 -15.88
CA LEU A 192 -4.43 16.03 -15.61
C LEU A 192 -3.30 16.96 -16.07
N PRO A 193 -2.25 17.17 -15.26
CA PRO A 193 -1.08 17.93 -15.65
C PRO A 193 -0.43 17.41 -16.94
N SER A 194 0.21 18.29 -17.69
CA SER A 194 0.79 17.92 -19.00
C SER A 194 1.83 16.80 -18.93
N ASP A 195 2.60 16.74 -17.84
CA ASP A 195 3.58 15.68 -17.60
C ASP A 195 2.88 14.36 -17.22
N ALA A 196 1.82 14.39 -16.40
CA ALA A 196 1.00 13.22 -16.14
C ALA A 196 0.36 12.68 -17.44
N CYS A 197 -0.19 13.56 -18.27
CA CYS A 197 -0.74 13.17 -19.58
C CYS A 197 0.32 12.50 -20.47
N ARG A 198 1.54 13.03 -20.52
CA ARG A 198 2.64 12.45 -21.28
C ARG A 198 3.01 11.06 -20.78
N VAL A 199 3.19 10.89 -19.47
CA VAL A 199 3.55 9.60 -18.85
C VAL A 199 2.44 8.57 -19.03
N LEU A 200 1.19 8.97 -18.90
CA LEU A 200 0.02 8.11 -19.05
C LEU A 200 -0.38 7.88 -20.51
N ARG A 201 0.26 8.58 -21.47
CA ARG A 201 -0.06 8.55 -22.90
C ARG A 201 -1.48 9.03 -23.19
N MET A 202 -1.89 10.08 -22.49
CA MET A 202 -3.21 10.73 -22.63
C MET A 202 -3.09 12.04 -23.39
N ARG A 203 -4.20 12.52 -23.96
CA ARG A 203 -4.25 13.84 -24.58
C ARG A 203 -4.15 14.94 -23.52
N ARG A 204 -3.50 16.05 -23.83
CA ARG A 204 -3.52 17.24 -22.95
C ARG A 204 -4.95 17.67 -22.68
N GLY A 205 -5.22 18.10 -21.46
CA GLY A 205 -6.56 18.47 -21.02
C GLY A 205 -7.49 17.31 -20.67
N THR A 206 -7.01 16.06 -20.74
CA THR A 206 -7.78 14.91 -20.24
C THR A 206 -8.14 15.15 -18.77
N ARG A 207 -9.42 15.04 -18.45
CA ARG A 207 -9.89 15.06 -17.07
C ARG A 207 -9.71 13.69 -16.45
N GLY A 208 -9.19 13.67 -15.24
CA GLY A 208 -9.00 12.46 -14.45
C GLY A 208 -9.23 12.75 -12.99
N GLN A 209 -8.79 11.85 -12.14
CA GLN A 209 -8.87 12.01 -10.69
C GLN A 209 -7.47 12.24 -10.13
N LEU A 210 -7.38 13.14 -9.16
CA LEU A 210 -6.23 13.34 -8.30
C LEU A 210 -6.59 12.82 -6.91
N LEU A 211 -5.83 11.83 -6.44
CA LEU A 211 -5.88 11.35 -5.07
C LEU A 211 -4.65 11.87 -4.35
N GLU A 212 -4.88 12.81 -3.43
CA GLU A 212 -3.86 13.36 -2.55
C GLU A 212 -3.85 12.61 -1.23
N ILE A 213 -2.68 12.24 -0.76
CA ILE A 213 -2.51 11.38 0.40
C ILE A 213 -1.47 11.99 1.32
N SER A 214 -1.84 12.28 2.56
CA SER A 214 -0.93 12.65 3.63
C SER A 214 -0.90 11.57 4.69
N ALA A 215 0.30 11.11 5.05
CA ALA A 215 0.48 9.97 5.94
C ALA A 215 1.40 10.30 7.12
N HIS A 216 1.11 9.66 8.25
CA HIS A 216 1.83 9.82 9.50
C HIS A 216 2.23 8.46 10.07
N VAL A 217 3.33 8.42 10.80
CA VAL A 217 3.74 7.31 11.64
C VAL A 217 3.61 7.69 13.11
N GLY A 218 3.39 6.71 13.99
CA GLY A 218 3.15 6.98 15.40
C GLY A 218 1.87 7.79 15.62
N ARG A 219 1.90 8.74 16.57
CA ARG A 219 0.72 9.56 16.89
C ARG A 219 0.45 10.64 15.84
N ASP A 220 1.47 11.36 15.39
CA ASP A 220 1.26 12.53 14.53
C ASP A 220 2.52 12.97 13.76
N SER A 221 3.42 12.03 13.45
CA SER A 221 4.67 12.36 12.79
C SER A 221 4.51 12.21 11.26
N PRO A 222 4.52 13.29 10.47
CA PRO A 222 4.39 13.22 9.02
C PRO A 222 5.50 12.37 8.43
N ILE A 223 5.18 11.47 7.49
CA ILE A 223 6.16 10.56 6.90
C ILE A 223 6.26 10.69 5.39
N TYR A 224 5.15 10.84 4.70
CA TYR A 224 5.13 11.12 3.28
C TYR A 224 3.88 11.91 2.87
N TYR A 225 3.99 12.59 1.73
CA TYR A 225 2.89 13.11 0.95
C TYR A 225 2.90 12.45 -0.43
N GLN A 226 1.75 12.12 -0.98
CA GLN A 226 1.67 11.46 -2.28
C GLN A 226 0.51 12.00 -3.09
N GLU A 227 0.74 12.17 -4.39
CA GLU A 227 -0.28 12.43 -5.40
C GLU A 227 -0.37 11.25 -6.36
N LEU A 228 -1.58 10.83 -6.67
CA LEU A 228 -1.87 9.81 -7.66
C LEU A 228 -2.80 10.39 -8.72
N TYR A 229 -2.29 10.54 -9.93
CA TYR A 229 -3.02 10.99 -11.10
C TYR A 229 -3.60 9.78 -11.82
N ILE A 230 -4.92 9.62 -11.69
CA ILE A 230 -5.69 8.46 -12.15
C ILE A 230 -6.42 8.87 -13.43
N PRO A 231 -6.14 8.24 -14.58
CA PRO A 231 -6.86 8.52 -15.81
C PRO A 231 -8.31 8.04 -15.74
N PRO A 232 -9.19 8.50 -16.65
CA PRO A 232 -10.53 7.95 -16.76
C PRO A 232 -10.48 6.43 -16.90
N ASN A 233 -11.24 5.73 -16.07
CA ASN A 233 -11.35 4.27 -16.08
C ASN A 233 -12.71 3.86 -15.51
N ARG A 234 -13.08 2.58 -15.65
CA ARG A 234 -14.37 2.04 -15.19
C ARG A 234 -14.28 1.33 -13.84
N ARG A 235 -13.09 1.26 -13.24
CA ARG A 235 -12.87 0.52 -12.00
C ARG A 235 -13.27 1.35 -10.77
N ARG A 236 -13.84 0.69 -9.80
CA ARG A 236 -14.09 1.29 -8.48
C ARG A 236 -12.78 1.31 -7.70
N LEU A 237 -12.41 2.46 -7.18
CA LEU A 237 -11.29 2.63 -6.29
C LEU A 237 -11.78 2.50 -4.85
N HIS A 238 -11.23 1.55 -4.12
CA HIS A 238 -11.51 1.39 -2.69
C HIS A 238 -10.59 2.33 -1.90
N LEU A 239 -11.18 3.33 -1.26
CA LEU A 239 -10.51 4.23 -0.33
C LEU A 239 -10.70 3.68 1.09
N ALA A 240 -9.61 3.22 1.71
CA ALA A 240 -9.67 2.76 3.10
C ALA A 240 -9.73 3.96 4.05
N ALA A 241 -10.68 3.98 4.97
CA ALA A 241 -10.70 4.94 6.06
C ALA A 241 -9.69 4.52 7.14
N ASP A 242 -8.85 5.44 7.58
CA ASP A 242 -7.96 5.33 8.77
C ASP A 242 -7.05 4.09 8.82
N GLY A 243 -6.57 3.59 7.67
CA GLY A 243 -5.73 2.39 7.63
C GLY A 243 -6.45 1.13 8.11
N ARG A 244 -7.72 1.20 8.46
CA ARG A 244 -8.60 0.09 8.78
C ARG A 244 -9.29 -0.33 7.49
N ASP A 245 -9.06 -1.54 7.07
CA ASP A 245 -9.84 -2.15 5.99
C ASP A 245 -11.24 -2.51 6.55
N PRO A 246 -12.31 -1.83 6.14
CA PRO A 246 -13.64 -2.32 6.43
C PRO A 246 -13.93 -3.48 5.50
N GLY A 247 -13.40 -4.68 5.75
CA GLY A 247 -13.56 -5.85 4.88
C GLY A 247 -14.76 -5.71 3.94
N LEU A 248 -14.57 -6.02 2.67
CA LEU A 248 -15.65 -5.99 1.68
C LEU A 248 -16.82 -6.77 2.26
N ALA A 249 -17.89 -6.07 2.67
CA ALA A 249 -19.09 -6.70 3.15
C ALA A 249 -19.63 -7.55 2.00
N THR A 250 -19.58 -8.87 2.15
CA THR A 250 -20.28 -9.79 1.27
C THR A 250 -21.77 -9.54 1.49
N THR A 251 -22.36 -8.71 0.65
CA THR A 251 -23.81 -8.63 0.55
C THR A 251 -24.26 -9.93 -0.06
N THR A 252 -24.61 -10.88 0.78
CA THR A 252 -25.40 -12.06 0.38
C THR A 252 -26.78 -11.54 -0.02
N ARG A 253 -27.09 -11.62 -1.30
CA ARG A 253 -28.47 -11.69 -1.80
C ARG A 253 -28.82 -13.14 -2.02
#